data_4997ca441d45051c7c2fcac0844aa203
#
_entry.id   4997ca441d45051c7c2fcac0844aa203
#
_cell.length_a   1.000
_cell.length_b   1.000
_cell.length_c   1.000
_cell.angle_alpha   90.00
_cell.angle_beta   90.00
_cell.angle_gamma   90.00
#
_symmetry.space_group_name_H-M   'P 1'
#
loop_
_entity.id
_entity.type
_entity.pdbx_description
1 polymer ?
#
loop_
_entity_poly.entity_id
_entity_poly.type
_entity_poly.pdbx_seq_one_letter_code
_entity_poly.pdbx_strand_id
1 'polypeptide(L)'
;MTATPSSKAWIKPALAAVLIAGAGAVAYFSLNQRASAPEITFVSIKGEKISPESLRGKVVMVNFWATSCTTCVGEMPKMVDTYNKYKAQGLEFVAVAMSYDPPNYVVNYAETRQLPFKVALDVTGDAAKAYGNVAMTPTTFVIGKDGKILKRYLGEPDFPALHKLLEKSLQG
;
A
#
# COMPACT_ATOMS: atom_id res chain seq x y z
N MET A 1 -5.64 -9.36 69.96
CA MET A 1 -4.86 -10.21 69.03
C MET A 1 -5.23 -9.77 67.62
N THR A 2 -4.41 -8.92 67.07
CA THR A 2 -4.65 -8.38 65.70
C THR A 2 -3.81 -9.19 64.70
N ALA A 3 -4.44 -10.00 63.85
CA ALA A 3 -3.77 -10.76 62.83
C ALA A 3 -3.33 -9.82 61.68
N THR A 4 -2.03 -9.69 61.45
CA THR A 4 -1.44 -9.00 60.33
C THR A 4 -1.71 -9.80 59.04
N PRO A 5 -2.28 -9.22 57.98
CA PRO A 5 -2.51 -9.92 56.72
C PRO A 5 -1.16 -10.26 56.07
N SER A 6 -0.99 -11.53 55.69
CA SER A 6 0.19 -12.06 55.02
C SER A 6 0.41 -11.35 53.67
N SER A 7 1.56 -10.71 53.47
CA SER A 7 1.96 -9.99 52.26
C SER A 7 1.96 -10.86 50.96
N LYS A 8 1.99 -12.19 51.09
CA LYS A 8 1.94 -13.15 50.00
C LYS A 8 0.58 -13.26 49.30
N ALA A 9 -0.52 -12.83 49.93
CA ALA A 9 -1.86 -12.94 49.33
C ALA A 9 -2.11 -11.92 48.18
N TRP A 10 -1.40 -10.81 48.18
CA TRP A 10 -1.54 -9.74 47.17
C TRP A 10 -0.64 -9.93 45.93
N ILE A 11 0.40 -10.74 46.02
CA ILE A 11 1.36 -10.96 44.93
C ILE A 11 0.73 -11.73 43.76
N LYS A 12 -0.12 -12.71 44.04
CA LYS A 12 -0.79 -13.53 43.03
C LYS A 12 -1.74 -12.73 42.12
N PRO A 13 -2.67 -11.91 42.67
CA PRO A 13 -3.56 -11.10 41.80
C PRO A 13 -2.80 -9.98 41.07
N ALA A 14 -1.74 -9.42 41.63
CA ALA A 14 -0.91 -8.41 40.97
C ALA A 14 -0.17 -9.00 39.76
N LEU A 15 0.42 -10.19 39.90
CA LEU A 15 1.07 -10.90 38.80
C LEU A 15 0.06 -11.26 37.66
N ALA A 16 -1.13 -11.72 38.02
CA ALA A 16 -2.18 -12.03 37.07
C ALA A 16 -2.62 -10.76 36.28
N ALA A 17 -2.78 -9.63 36.97
CA ALA A 17 -3.13 -8.36 36.33
C ALA A 17 -2.04 -7.88 35.36
N VAL A 18 -0.76 -8.00 35.68
CA VAL A 18 0.36 -7.65 34.82
C VAL A 18 0.41 -8.55 33.57
N LEU A 19 0.16 -9.85 33.74
CA LEU A 19 0.14 -10.78 32.60
C LEU A 19 -1.04 -10.50 31.65
N ILE A 20 -2.22 -10.18 32.19
CA ILE A 20 -3.39 -9.83 31.37
C ILE A 20 -3.17 -8.51 30.66
N ALA A 21 -2.61 -7.48 31.32
CA ALA A 21 -2.27 -6.21 30.72
C ALA A 21 -1.20 -6.37 29.62
N GLY A 22 -0.18 -7.20 29.86
CA GLY A 22 0.85 -7.53 28.88
C GLY A 22 0.29 -8.26 27.65
N ALA A 23 -0.53 -9.28 27.88
CA ALA A 23 -1.19 -10.01 26.80
C ALA A 23 -2.15 -9.11 25.99
N GLY A 24 -2.90 -8.24 26.67
CA GLY A 24 -3.78 -7.25 26.04
C GLY A 24 -2.99 -6.24 25.19
N ALA A 25 -1.86 -5.74 25.68
CA ALA A 25 -1.00 -4.84 24.92
C ALA A 25 -0.42 -5.53 23.68
N VAL A 26 0.11 -6.75 23.81
CA VAL A 26 0.64 -7.54 22.68
C VAL A 26 -0.46 -7.79 21.64
N ALA A 27 -1.65 -8.19 22.08
CA ALA A 27 -2.78 -8.41 21.17
C ALA A 27 -3.19 -7.09 20.47
N TYR A 28 -3.26 -5.99 21.18
CA TYR A 28 -3.59 -4.67 20.62
C TYR A 28 -2.56 -4.23 19.57
N PHE A 29 -1.26 -4.36 19.87
CA PHE A 29 -0.21 -4.01 18.91
C PHE A 29 -0.21 -4.95 17.71
N SER A 30 -0.40 -6.26 17.90
CA SER A 30 -0.44 -7.23 16.80
C SER A 30 -1.63 -7.02 15.86
N LEU A 31 -2.81 -6.70 16.42
CA LEU A 31 -4.02 -6.44 15.63
C LEU A 31 -3.98 -5.09 14.89
N ASN A 32 -3.19 -4.14 15.38
CA ASN A 32 -3.07 -2.80 14.81
C ASN A 32 -1.88 -2.65 13.85
N GLN A 33 -1.09 -3.69 13.64
CA GLN A 33 0.00 -3.64 12.67
C GLN A 33 -0.53 -3.67 11.24
N ARG A 34 -0.30 -2.57 10.51
CA ARG A 34 -0.55 -2.52 9.07
C ARG A 34 0.42 -3.47 8.36
N ALA A 35 -0.09 -4.18 7.36
CA ALA A 35 0.76 -5.03 6.52
C ALA A 35 1.84 -4.20 5.82
N SER A 36 3.05 -4.72 5.76
CA SER A 36 4.11 -4.13 4.95
C SER A 36 3.83 -4.37 3.46
N ALA A 37 4.20 -3.42 2.62
CA ALA A 37 4.21 -3.64 1.19
C ALA A 37 5.21 -4.76 0.85
N PRO A 38 4.91 -5.59 -0.16
CA PRO A 38 5.83 -6.64 -0.59
C PRO A 38 7.16 -6.08 -1.10
N GLU A 39 8.25 -6.76 -0.76
CA GLU A 39 9.61 -6.44 -1.24
C GLU A 39 9.80 -6.98 -2.66
N ILE A 40 9.15 -6.34 -3.65
CA ILE A 40 9.23 -6.72 -5.05
C ILE A 40 9.81 -5.57 -5.89
N THR A 41 10.68 -5.91 -6.84
CA THR A 41 11.22 -4.96 -7.82
C THR A 41 10.36 -4.99 -9.08
N PHE A 42 9.78 -3.85 -9.44
CA PHE A 42 9.11 -3.71 -10.72
C PHE A 42 10.10 -3.36 -11.83
N VAL A 43 9.77 -3.77 -13.06
CA VAL A 43 10.50 -3.35 -14.25
C VAL A 43 9.58 -2.47 -15.09
N SER A 44 10.00 -1.22 -15.32
CA SER A 44 9.22 -0.28 -16.11
C SER A 44 9.23 -0.65 -17.59
N ILE A 45 8.28 -0.11 -18.36
CA ILE A 45 8.25 -0.24 -19.83
C ILE A 45 9.50 0.35 -20.52
N LYS A 46 10.30 1.14 -19.77
CA LYS A 46 11.58 1.71 -20.23
C LYS A 46 12.79 0.87 -19.78
N GLY A 47 12.56 -0.29 -19.14
CA GLY A 47 13.60 -1.17 -18.62
C GLY A 47 14.20 -0.73 -17.28
N GLU A 48 13.68 0.32 -16.64
CA GLU A 48 14.16 0.80 -15.35
C GLU A 48 13.69 -0.15 -14.23
N LYS A 49 14.60 -0.48 -13.32
CA LYS A 49 14.27 -1.23 -12.10
C LYS A 49 13.77 -0.27 -11.02
N ILE A 50 12.59 -0.53 -10.51
CA ILE A 50 11.96 0.21 -9.42
C ILE A 50 12.00 -0.70 -8.20
N SER A 51 13.06 -0.58 -7.40
CA SER A 51 13.25 -1.41 -6.21
C SER A 51 12.50 -0.84 -4.99
N PRO A 52 12.19 -1.67 -3.98
CA PRO A 52 11.60 -1.22 -2.73
C PRO A 52 12.44 -0.12 -2.05
N GLU A 53 13.78 -0.23 -2.11
CA GLU A 53 14.69 0.77 -1.53
C GLU A 53 14.53 2.14 -2.18
N SER A 54 14.30 2.19 -3.50
CA SER A 54 14.10 3.45 -4.25
C SER A 54 12.80 4.15 -3.89
N LEU A 55 11.88 3.43 -3.25
CA LEU A 55 10.55 3.91 -2.84
C LEU A 55 10.48 4.25 -1.35
N ARG A 56 11.49 3.89 -0.55
CA ARG A 56 11.50 4.17 0.88
C ARG A 56 11.48 5.67 1.17
N GLY A 57 10.79 6.06 2.23
CA GLY A 57 10.64 7.47 2.63
C GLY A 57 9.67 8.26 1.76
N LYS A 58 9.07 7.64 0.76
CA LYS A 58 8.07 8.24 -0.12
C LYS A 58 6.68 7.67 0.17
N VAL A 59 5.64 8.45 -0.11
CA VAL A 59 4.29 7.91 -0.22
C VAL A 59 4.16 7.30 -1.61
N VAL A 60 3.74 6.05 -1.69
CA VAL A 60 3.69 5.32 -2.96
C VAL A 60 2.28 4.87 -3.26
N MET A 61 1.83 5.11 -4.48
CA MET A 61 0.66 4.46 -5.05
C MET A 61 1.10 3.34 -6.00
N VAL A 62 0.56 2.13 -5.80
CA VAL A 62 0.72 1.00 -6.73
C VAL A 62 -0.65 0.64 -7.24
N ASN A 63 -0.88 0.82 -8.54
CA ASN A 63 -2.16 0.55 -9.19
C ASN A 63 -2.01 -0.62 -10.17
N PHE A 64 -2.74 -1.70 -9.94
CA PHE A 64 -2.85 -2.82 -10.86
C PHE A 64 -3.98 -2.56 -11.85
N TRP A 65 -3.66 -2.57 -13.15
CA TRP A 65 -4.57 -2.18 -14.22
C TRP A 65 -4.38 -2.99 -15.50
N ALA A 66 -5.25 -2.79 -16.48
CA ALA A 66 -5.10 -3.34 -17.82
C ALA A 66 -5.72 -2.38 -18.86
N THR A 67 -5.20 -2.40 -20.08
CA THR A 67 -5.73 -1.61 -21.21
C THR A 67 -7.13 -2.06 -21.62
N SER A 68 -7.48 -3.32 -21.38
CA SER A 68 -8.80 -3.90 -21.64
C SER A 68 -9.82 -3.61 -20.53
N CYS A 69 -9.38 -3.03 -19.39
CA CYS A 69 -10.25 -2.71 -18.26
C CYS A 69 -10.85 -1.31 -18.43
N THR A 70 -12.13 -1.23 -18.76
CA THR A 70 -12.84 0.05 -19.02
C THR A 70 -12.75 1.00 -17.83
N THR A 71 -12.96 0.51 -16.59
CA THR A 71 -12.85 1.32 -15.37
C THR A 71 -11.44 1.84 -15.18
N CYS A 72 -10.40 1.02 -15.45
CA CYS A 72 -9.01 1.44 -15.33
C CYS A 72 -8.68 2.58 -16.31
N VAL A 73 -9.10 2.44 -17.56
CA VAL A 73 -8.92 3.49 -18.59
C VAL A 73 -9.69 4.75 -18.21
N GLY A 74 -10.90 4.60 -17.65
CA GLY A 74 -11.74 5.72 -17.22
C GLY A 74 -11.19 6.51 -16.03
N GLU A 75 -10.53 5.83 -15.05
CA GLU A 75 -9.93 6.50 -13.89
C GLU A 75 -8.56 7.14 -14.18
N MET A 76 -7.87 6.69 -15.26
CA MET A 76 -6.48 7.09 -15.55
C MET A 76 -6.25 8.61 -15.61
N PRO A 77 -7.13 9.43 -16.21
CA PRO A 77 -6.98 10.89 -16.18
C PRO A 77 -6.94 11.45 -14.74
N LYS A 78 -7.81 10.95 -13.86
CA LYS A 78 -7.85 11.38 -12.44
C LYS A 78 -6.59 10.91 -11.67
N MET A 79 -6.02 9.76 -12.05
CA MET A 79 -4.73 9.29 -11.52
C MET A 79 -3.59 10.20 -11.95
N VAL A 80 -3.58 10.64 -13.21
CA VAL A 80 -2.62 11.62 -13.75
C VAL A 80 -2.71 12.94 -12.98
N ASP A 81 -3.92 13.47 -12.79
CA ASP A 81 -4.15 14.71 -12.04
C ASP A 81 -3.68 14.56 -10.59
N THR A 82 -4.00 13.42 -9.94
CA THR A 82 -3.56 13.12 -8.57
C THR A 82 -2.04 13.09 -8.48
N TYR A 83 -1.36 12.38 -9.40
CA TYR A 83 0.09 12.33 -9.41
C TYR A 83 0.72 13.70 -9.62
N ASN A 84 0.24 14.46 -10.61
CA ASN A 84 0.74 15.81 -10.90
C ASN A 84 0.56 16.77 -9.71
N LYS A 85 -0.53 16.65 -8.96
CA LYS A 85 -0.79 17.44 -7.75
C LYS A 85 0.21 17.16 -6.63
N TYR A 86 0.62 15.90 -6.44
CA TYR A 86 1.35 15.49 -5.25
C TYR A 86 2.81 15.04 -5.50
N LYS A 87 3.25 14.86 -6.75
CA LYS A 87 4.63 14.40 -7.07
C LYS A 87 5.72 15.26 -6.45
N ALA A 88 5.56 16.60 -6.46
CA ALA A 88 6.50 17.51 -5.86
C ALA A 88 6.56 17.44 -4.32
N GLN A 89 5.56 16.83 -3.69
CA GLN A 89 5.46 16.62 -2.26
C GLN A 89 5.99 15.24 -1.82
N GLY A 90 6.46 14.42 -2.77
CA GLY A 90 7.04 13.09 -2.48
C GLY A 90 6.08 11.92 -2.76
N LEU A 91 5.05 12.12 -3.58
CA LEU A 91 4.26 11.01 -4.10
C LEU A 91 5.00 10.33 -5.26
N GLU A 92 5.19 9.02 -5.16
CA GLU A 92 5.55 8.15 -6.28
C GLU A 92 4.33 7.33 -6.73
N PHE A 93 4.27 7.03 -8.03
CA PHE A 93 3.21 6.21 -8.56
C PHE A 93 3.76 5.16 -9.53
N VAL A 94 3.38 3.90 -9.32
CA VAL A 94 3.72 2.78 -10.19
C VAL A 94 2.42 2.16 -10.69
N ALA A 95 2.13 2.33 -11.98
CA ALA A 95 1.03 1.65 -12.65
C ALA A 95 1.52 0.30 -13.17
N VAL A 96 1.03 -0.79 -12.60
CA VAL A 96 1.46 -2.16 -12.88
C VAL A 96 0.43 -2.82 -13.79
N ALA A 97 0.79 -3.02 -15.06
CA ALA A 97 -0.07 -3.73 -16.00
C ALA A 97 -0.07 -5.23 -15.69
N MET A 98 -1.27 -5.81 -15.65
CA MET A 98 -1.48 -7.23 -15.34
C MET A 98 -0.85 -8.14 -16.40
N SER A 99 -0.46 -9.36 -16.01
CA SER A 99 0.22 -10.34 -16.86
C SER A 99 -0.55 -10.75 -18.12
N TYR A 100 -1.88 -10.62 -18.10
CA TYR A 100 -2.73 -10.93 -19.25
C TYR A 100 -2.85 -9.76 -20.27
N ASP A 101 -2.34 -8.58 -19.92
CA ASP A 101 -2.41 -7.41 -20.80
C ASP A 101 -1.21 -7.40 -21.77
N PRO A 102 -1.42 -7.41 -23.11
CA PRO A 102 -0.31 -7.46 -24.05
C PRO A 102 0.62 -6.25 -23.91
N PRO A 103 1.94 -6.47 -23.76
CA PRO A 103 2.92 -5.40 -23.52
C PRO A 103 2.87 -4.25 -24.54
N ASN A 104 2.64 -4.56 -25.82
CA ASN A 104 2.53 -3.55 -26.87
C ASN A 104 1.33 -2.62 -26.69
N TYR A 105 0.20 -3.10 -26.14
CA TYR A 105 -0.95 -2.26 -25.83
C TYR A 105 -0.66 -1.34 -24.64
N VAL A 106 0.00 -1.86 -23.62
CA VAL A 106 0.42 -1.07 -22.45
C VAL A 106 1.38 0.05 -22.85
N VAL A 107 2.41 -0.28 -23.63
CA VAL A 107 3.39 0.72 -24.14
C VAL A 107 2.69 1.78 -24.98
N ASN A 108 1.89 1.35 -25.97
CA ASN A 108 1.15 2.29 -26.82
C ASN A 108 0.22 3.20 -26.02
N TYR A 109 -0.50 2.66 -25.04
CA TYR A 109 -1.37 3.45 -24.17
C TYR A 109 -0.58 4.47 -23.36
N ALA A 110 0.51 4.03 -22.71
CA ALA A 110 1.34 4.89 -21.88
C ALA A 110 1.96 6.05 -22.67
N GLU A 111 2.44 5.79 -23.88
CA GLU A 111 3.07 6.78 -24.75
C GLU A 111 2.03 7.75 -25.36
N THR A 112 0.94 7.23 -25.92
CA THR A 112 -0.10 8.07 -26.52
C THR A 112 -0.82 8.95 -25.51
N ARG A 113 -0.97 8.49 -24.27
CA ARG A 113 -1.55 9.26 -23.16
C ARG A 113 -0.52 10.05 -22.37
N GLN A 114 0.77 9.93 -22.71
CA GLN A 114 1.87 10.63 -22.04
C GLN A 114 1.82 10.48 -20.51
N LEU A 115 1.66 9.23 -20.02
CA LEU A 115 1.53 8.98 -18.60
C LEU A 115 2.78 9.50 -17.84
N PRO A 116 2.61 10.39 -16.84
CA PRO A 116 3.73 11.10 -16.20
C PRO A 116 4.43 10.28 -15.11
N PHE A 117 3.94 9.09 -14.79
CA PHE A 117 4.43 8.20 -13.75
C PHE A 117 5.01 6.91 -14.33
N LYS A 118 5.58 6.08 -13.46
CA LYS A 118 6.20 4.82 -13.86
C LYS A 118 5.13 3.79 -14.23
N VAL A 119 5.25 3.23 -15.41
CA VAL A 119 4.42 2.12 -15.87
C VAL A 119 5.28 0.87 -15.92
N ALA A 120 4.86 -0.19 -15.23
CA ALA A 120 5.56 -1.47 -15.15
C ALA A 120 4.69 -2.60 -15.74
N LEU A 121 5.35 -3.68 -16.14
CA LEU A 121 4.71 -4.89 -16.64
C LEU A 121 4.88 -6.03 -15.61
N ASP A 122 3.79 -6.64 -15.20
CA ASP A 122 3.82 -7.84 -14.34
C ASP A 122 3.74 -9.12 -15.20
N VAL A 123 4.75 -9.34 -16.06
CA VAL A 123 4.75 -10.39 -17.08
C VAL A 123 4.50 -11.79 -16.50
N THR A 124 5.03 -12.06 -15.31
CA THR A 124 4.92 -13.37 -14.64
C THR A 124 3.75 -13.46 -13.66
N GLY A 125 3.12 -12.33 -13.34
CA GLY A 125 2.07 -12.26 -12.31
C GLY A 125 2.61 -12.25 -10.88
N ASP A 126 3.93 -12.17 -10.70
CA ASP A 126 4.55 -12.23 -9.38
C ASP A 126 4.21 -11.01 -8.53
N ALA A 127 4.10 -9.83 -9.14
CA ALA A 127 3.71 -8.62 -8.43
C ALA A 127 2.27 -8.72 -7.91
N ALA A 128 1.33 -9.10 -8.77
CA ALA A 128 -0.07 -9.29 -8.38
C ALA A 128 -0.20 -10.35 -7.27
N LYS A 129 0.56 -11.45 -7.36
CA LYS A 129 0.60 -12.50 -6.35
C LYS A 129 1.15 -11.98 -5.01
N ALA A 130 2.27 -11.26 -5.03
CA ALA A 130 2.90 -10.70 -3.83
C ALA A 130 1.98 -9.70 -3.11
N TYR A 131 1.22 -8.89 -3.86
CA TYR A 131 0.24 -7.95 -3.33
C TYR A 131 -1.08 -8.60 -2.89
N GLY A 132 -1.06 -9.89 -2.54
CA GLY A 132 -2.19 -10.63 -2.01
C GLY A 132 -3.13 -11.16 -3.08
N ASN A 133 -2.57 -11.72 -4.15
CA ASN A 133 -3.29 -12.33 -5.28
C ASN A 133 -4.31 -11.35 -5.89
N VAL A 134 -3.83 -10.23 -6.40
CA VAL A 134 -4.68 -9.25 -7.09
C VAL A 134 -5.32 -9.91 -8.32
N ALA A 135 -6.62 -10.18 -8.22
CA ALA A 135 -7.40 -10.84 -9.27
C ALA A 135 -8.34 -9.89 -10.03
N MET A 136 -8.54 -8.68 -9.50
CA MET A 136 -9.47 -7.70 -10.07
C MET A 136 -8.77 -6.37 -10.32
N THR A 137 -9.11 -5.74 -11.43
CA THR A 137 -8.62 -4.42 -11.81
C THR A 137 -9.78 -3.42 -11.95
N PRO A 138 -9.57 -2.14 -11.58
CA PRO A 138 -8.36 -1.63 -10.94
C PRO A 138 -8.27 -2.05 -9.46
N THR A 139 -7.04 -2.27 -8.98
CA THR A 139 -6.77 -2.38 -7.55
C THR A 139 -5.62 -1.45 -7.20
N THR A 140 -5.85 -0.49 -6.28
CA THR A 140 -4.85 0.51 -5.90
C THR A 140 -4.44 0.35 -4.45
N PHE A 141 -3.14 0.30 -4.20
CA PHE A 141 -2.55 0.34 -2.88
C PHE A 141 -1.93 1.70 -2.63
N VAL A 142 -2.20 2.28 -1.46
CA VAL A 142 -1.48 3.45 -0.94
C VAL A 142 -0.56 2.97 0.16
N ILE A 143 0.73 3.28 0.03
CA ILE A 143 1.80 2.84 0.91
C ILE A 143 2.43 4.08 1.53
N GLY A 144 2.61 4.05 2.85
CA GLY A 144 3.22 5.14 3.62
C GLY A 144 4.74 5.19 3.48
N LYS A 145 5.35 6.27 3.98
CA LYS A 145 6.80 6.49 4.00
C LYS A 145 7.56 5.37 4.75
N ASP A 146 6.87 4.69 5.68
CA ASP A 146 7.37 3.54 6.45
C ASP A 146 7.25 2.20 5.70
N GLY A 147 6.80 2.21 4.45
CA GLY A 147 6.59 1.02 3.63
C GLY A 147 5.36 0.19 4.00
N LYS A 148 4.48 0.71 4.85
CA LYS A 148 3.26 -0.02 5.24
C LYS A 148 2.07 0.36 4.37
N ILE A 149 1.23 -0.63 4.06
CA ILE A 149 0.01 -0.42 3.30
C ILE A 149 -0.99 0.36 4.17
N LEU A 150 -1.29 1.58 3.76
CA LEU A 150 -2.26 2.46 4.44
C LEU A 150 -3.69 2.13 4.03
N LYS A 151 -3.88 1.83 2.74
CA LYS A 151 -5.20 1.55 2.16
C LYS A 151 -5.07 0.70 0.90
N ARG A 152 -6.02 -0.19 0.70
CA ARG A 152 -6.29 -0.89 -0.56
C ARG A 152 -7.66 -0.45 -1.06
N TYR A 153 -7.73 -0.02 -2.31
CA TYR A 153 -8.97 0.25 -3.04
C TYR A 153 -9.19 -0.86 -4.06
N LEU A 154 -10.41 -1.37 -4.10
CA LEU A 154 -10.86 -2.33 -5.11
C LEU A 154 -11.88 -1.61 -5.99
N GLY A 155 -11.59 -1.52 -7.28
CA GLY A 155 -12.29 -0.62 -8.19
C GLY A 155 -11.75 0.81 -8.12
N GLU A 156 -12.43 1.73 -8.80
CA GLU A 156 -12.08 3.16 -8.82
C GLU A 156 -12.12 3.74 -7.39
N PRO A 157 -11.04 4.41 -6.94
CA PRO A 157 -11.04 5.06 -5.63
C PRO A 157 -12.04 6.21 -5.54
N ASP A 158 -12.59 6.44 -4.35
CA ASP A 158 -13.16 7.75 -4.02
C ASP A 158 -12.01 8.78 -3.95
N PHE A 159 -11.88 9.60 -4.99
CA PHE A 159 -10.75 10.54 -5.13
C PHE A 159 -10.69 11.60 -4.02
N PRO A 160 -11.80 12.18 -3.54
CA PRO A 160 -11.77 13.04 -2.36
C PRO A 160 -11.18 12.36 -1.12
N ALA A 161 -11.57 11.13 -0.83
CA ALA A 161 -11.03 10.36 0.30
C ALA A 161 -9.56 9.95 0.06
N LEU A 162 -9.18 9.58 -1.18
CA LEU A 162 -7.81 9.30 -1.57
C LEU A 162 -6.92 10.54 -1.35
N HIS A 163 -7.35 11.71 -1.80
CA HIS A 163 -6.58 12.95 -1.63
C HIS A 163 -6.37 13.29 -0.15
N LYS A 164 -7.39 13.17 0.70
CA LYS A 164 -7.24 13.37 2.16
C LYS A 164 -6.21 12.42 2.78
N LEU A 165 -6.21 11.14 2.34
CA LEU A 165 -5.23 10.16 2.79
C LEU A 165 -3.83 10.53 2.34
N LEU A 166 -3.64 10.92 1.07
CA LEU A 166 -2.35 11.33 0.53
C LEU A 166 -1.82 12.58 1.24
N GLU A 167 -2.63 13.62 1.41
CA GLU A 167 -2.26 14.85 2.11
C GLU A 167 -1.77 14.57 3.52
N LYS A 168 -2.51 13.76 4.28
CA LYS A 168 -2.10 13.34 5.62
C LYS A 168 -0.77 12.57 5.62
N SER A 169 -0.57 11.68 4.65
CA SER A 169 0.61 10.80 4.60
C SER A 169 1.86 11.51 4.10
N LEU A 170 1.70 12.55 3.28
CA LEU A 170 2.81 13.35 2.75
C LEU A 170 3.35 14.35 3.79
N GLN A 171 2.50 14.82 4.73
CA GLN A 171 2.87 15.75 5.81
C GLN A 171 3.63 15.08 6.96
N GLY A 172 3.40 13.79 7.22
CA GLY A 172 4.10 12.99 8.25
C GLY A 172 5.33 12.34 7.66
#